data_c5d9f95afe9249737f62d582f6149796
#
_entry.id   c5d9f95afe9249737f62d582f6149796
#
_cell.length_a   1.000
_cell.length_b   1.000
_cell.length_c   1.000
_cell.angle_alpha   90.00
_cell.angle_beta   90.00
_cell.angle_gamma   90.00
#
_symmetry.space_group_name_H-M   'P 1'
#
loop_
_entity.id
_entity.type
_entity.pdbx_description
1 polymer ?
#
loop_
_entity_poly.entity_id
_entity_poly.type
_entity_poly.pdbx_seq_one_letter_code
_entity_poly.pdbx_strand_id
1 'polypeptide(L)'
;MYLKKTPTPQGRIRLSIVDNYYDKQKKCSRQKTIESIGFLDELEKIYDDPIAHFLNRVHQLNAEKAQNQAPINFSFYNSDRLCVGDNLRKNFGYAAFSKIYHELQLDRFLNNRQRHSKETYDANTILKLLVYSRLLYPASKKASFDNRELFFEKTNYSLDDVYRCLTLLDKHKENIQIWMNDKIKENYARDTSLIYYDVTNYYFETDNQTDFLRKGVSKEHRPNPIVQMGLFMDNNAIPITYELFSGNTNDCLTYRPNFGRIKKQFGLGRVISVADKGMTTGDNIWYTINTPSHDGYVFSVSVRGAEKSIKEYVLNDEGYEWLGEEYKLKSRRCPRTILVTSVSGKKIKKQVDEKQVVFWSAKYAKRAKAEREAALAKARDLAANPGSYTRTTSYGAAKYVKKVEFDKETGEILTASSVLNIDEDLVKEEEALDGYYMLLTSEMDTPDDKIIDMYRGLWRIEESFKITKSELEARPVYVWTREHIEAHFLTCFIALTLSRILEMKLAHKYSTGKILESLSKAECSLLQQNYYIFDYYDEVLKDIGEASGIDFSKRIRTLREIKQALAETKK
;
A
#
# COMPACT_ATOMS: atom_id res chain seq x y z
N MET A 1 5.34 -1.90 -38.66
CA MET A 1 4.06 -2.02 -39.41
C MET A 1 2.91 -2.01 -38.40
N TYR A 2 1.70 -1.67 -38.81
CA TYR A 2 0.51 -1.67 -37.97
C TYR A 2 -0.76 -1.93 -38.80
N LEU A 3 -1.81 -2.40 -38.13
CA LEU A 3 -3.12 -2.62 -38.74
C LEU A 3 -3.87 -1.29 -38.84
N LYS A 4 -4.18 -0.86 -40.07
CA LYS A 4 -4.92 0.36 -40.36
C LYS A 4 -6.39 0.02 -40.63
N LYS A 5 -7.30 0.72 -39.96
CA LYS A 5 -8.75 0.69 -40.17
C LYS A 5 -9.12 1.94 -40.97
N THR A 6 -9.65 1.80 -42.18
CA THR A 6 -10.02 2.92 -43.04
C THR A 6 -11.53 2.85 -43.30
N PRO A 7 -12.34 3.81 -42.78
CA PRO A 7 -13.76 3.87 -43.11
C PRO A 7 -13.94 4.31 -44.58
N THR A 8 -14.90 3.70 -45.25
CA THR A 8 -15.29 4.08 -46.63
C THR A 8 -16.50 5.01 -46.59
N PRO A 9 -16.78 5.77 -47.67
CA PRO A 9 -17.99 6.63 -47.74
C PRO A 9 -19.31 5.88 -47.54
N GLN A 10 -19.31 4.57 -47.76
CA GLN A 10 -20.47 3.69 -47.58
C GLN A 10 -20.57 3.08 -46.18
N GLY A 11 -19.74 3.54 -45.22
CA GLY A 11 -19.76 3.10 -43.82
C GLY A 11 -19.05 1.78 -43.54
N ARG A 12 -18.47 1.09 -44.57
CA ARG A 12 -17.71 -0.15 -44.41
C ARG A 12 -16.29 0.17 -43.92
N ILE A 13 -15.71 -0.71 -43.10
CA ILE A 13 -14.33 -0.57 -42.63
C ILE A 13 -13.41 -1.49 -43.42
N ARG A 14 -12.41 -0.92 -44.09
CA ARG A 14 -11.36 -1.66 -44.79
C ARG A 14 -10.15 -1.83 -43.87
N LEU A 15 -9.64 -3.06 -43.76
CA LEU A 15 -8.41 -3.39 -43.06
C LEU A 15 -7.23 -3.46 -44.03
N SER A 16 -6.08 -2.92 -43.63
CA SER A 16 -4.81 -3.03 -44.35
C SER A 16 -3.63 -2.98 -43.39
N ILE A 17 -2.55 -3.69 -43.67
CA ILE A 17 -1.28 -3.58 -42.97
C ILE A 17 -0.45 -2.51 -43.67
N VAL A 18 -0.02 -1.50 -42.91
CA VAL A 18 0.75 -0.37 -43.46
C VAL A 18 2.05 -0.19 -42.70
N ASP A 19 3.07 0.30 -43.39
CA ASP A 19 4.34 0.70 -42.82
C ASP A 19 4.59 2.18 -43.04
N ASN A 20 5.10 2.86 -42.02
CA ASN A 20 5.51 4.26 -42.13
C ASN A 20 7.00 4.32 -42.47
N TYR A 21 7.36 5.08 -43.50
CA TYR A 21 8.74 5.37 -43.82
C TYR A 21 8.96 6.87 -44.04
N TYR A 22 10.18 7.32 -43.76
CA TYR A 22 10.56 8.70 -44.03
C TYR A 22 11.12 8.85 -45.41
N ASP A 23 10.45 9.64 -46.28
CA ASP A 23 10.90 9.97 -47.62
C ASP A 23 11.95 11.10 -47.52
N LYS A 24 13.22 10.75 -47.71
CA LYS A 24 14.34 11.69 -47.60
C LYS A 24 14.30 12.78 -48.69
N GLN A 25 13.74 12.49 -49.86
CA GLN A 25 13.64 13.45 -50.95
C GLN A 25 12.55 14.50 -50.71
N LYS A 26 11.42 14.04 -50.17
CA LYS A 26 10.26 14.90 -49.87
C LYS A 26 10.24 15.42 -48.42
N LYS A 27 11.22 15.04 -47.60
CA LYS A 27 11.37 15.43 -46.20
C LYS A 27 10.07 15.25 -45.38
N CYS A 28 9.29 14.20 -45.68
CA CYS A 28 8.02 13.93 -44.97
C CYS A 28 7.87 12.44 -44.68
N SER A 29 7.06 12.11 -43.64
CA SER A 29 6.66 10.74 -43.34
C SER A 29 5.57 10.30 -44.31
N ARG A 30 5.72 9.13 -44.90
CA ARG A 30 4.78 8.51 -45.82
C ARG A 30 4.36 7.14 -45.36
N GLN A 31 3.17 6.72 -45.81
CA GLN A 31 2.66 5.38 -45.58
C GLN A 31 2.79 4.53 -46.84
N LYS A 32 3.24 3.30 -46.67
CA LYS A 32 3.24 2.26 -47.71
C LYS A 32 2.32 1.13 -47.23
N THR A 33 1.35 0.78 -48.07
CA THR A 33 0.54 -0.42 -47.80
C THR A 33 1.39 -1.64 -48.10
N ILE A 34 1.54 -2.51 -47.15
CA ILE A 34 2.26 -3.77 -47.23
C ILE A 34 1.31 -4.87 -47.69
N GLU A 35 0.12 -4.92 -47.06
CA GLU A 35 -0.90 -5.93 -47.37
C GLU A 35 -2.28 -5.28 -47.31
N SER A 36 -3.10 -5.53 -48.34
CA SER A 36 -4.49 -5.09 -48.39
C SER A 36 -5.37 -6.28 -48.04
N ILE A 37 -5.98 -6.25 -46.87
CA ILE A 37 -6.66 -7.41 -46.29
C ILE A 37 -8.08 -7.55 -46.85
N GLY A 38 -8.90 -6.51 -46.75
CA GLY A 38 -10.30 -6.56 -47.18
C GLY A 38 -11.24 -5.77 -46.30
N PHE A 39 -12.54 -6.02 -46.44
CA PHE A 39 -13.56 -5.37 -45.65
C PHE A 39 -13.86 -6.20 -44.36
N LEU A 40 -14.01 -5.51 -43.22
CA LEU A 40 -14.19 -6.14 -41.91
C LEU A 40 -15.44 -7.05 -41.88
N ASP A 41 -16.55 -6.59 -42.46
CA ASP A 41 -17.81 -7.31 -42.58
C ASP A 41 -17.73 -8.61 -43.42
N GLU A 42 -16.79 -8.70 -44.34
CA GLU A 42 -16.50 -9.93 -45.12
C GLU A 42 -15.59 -10.87 -44.31
N LEU A 43 -14.63 -10.29 -43.57
CA LEU A 43 -13.68 -11.05 -42.76
C LEU A 43 -14.30 -11.67 -41.51
N GLU A 44 -15.31 -11.04 -40.90
CA GLU A 44 -16.11 -11.59 -39.78
C GLU A 44 -16.89 -12.86 -40.16
N LYS A 45 -17.04 -13.14 -41.44
CA LYS A 45 -17.63 -14.42 -41.94
C LYS A 45 -16.59 -15.55 -41.98
N ILE A 46 -15.31 -15.23 -41.94
CA ILE A 46 -14.19 -16.16 -42.13
C ILE A 46 -13.43 -16.40 -40.82
N TYR A 47 -13.32 -15.39 -39.99
CA TYR A 47 -12.55 -15.41 -38.73
C TYR A 47 -13.44 -15.00 -37.57
N ASP A 48 -13.34 -15.69 -36.44
CA ASP A 48 -14.07 -15.35 -35.21
C ASP A 48 -13.71 -13.97 -34.70
N ASP A 49 -12.43 -13.57 -34.78
CA ASP A 49 -11.94 -12.21 -34.52
C ASP A 49 -10.90 -11.82 -35.55
N PRO A 50 -11.33 -11.18 -36.66
CA PRO A 50 -10.42 -10.74 -37.72
C PRO A 50 -9.37 -9.74 -37.21
N ILE A 51 -9.72 -8.89 -36.23
CA ILE A 51 -8.81 -7.87 -35.74
C ILE A 51 -7.65 -8.52 -35.00
N ALA A 52 -7.94 -9.44 -34.06
CA ALA A 52 -6.92 -10.19 -33.33
C ALA A 52 -6.06 -11.03 -34.27
N HIS A 53 -6.67 -11.69 -35.27
CA HIS A 53 -5.95 -12.48 -36.26
C HIS A 53 -4.92 -11.64 -37.03
N PHE A 54 -5.32 -10.49 -37.55
CA PHE A 54 -4.41 -9.64 -38.33
C PHE A 54 -3.45 -8.82 -37.48
N LEU A 55 -3.74 -8.57 -36.19
CA LEU A 55 -2.75 -8.05 -35.27
C LEU A 55 -1.62 -9.06 -35.03
N ASN A 56 -1.91 -10.35 -34.89
CA ASN A 56 -0.90 -11.40 -34.79
C ASN A 56 -0.06 -11.46 -36.09
N ARG A 57 -0.68 -11.32 -37.26
CA ARG A 57 0.05 -11.22 -38.54
C ARG A 57 0.98 -10.01 -38.59
N VAL A 58 0.54 -8.86 -38.08
CA VAL A 58 1.39 -7.66 -37.94
C VAL A 58 2.59 -7.93 -37.03
N HIS A 59 2.39 -8.64 -35.90
CA HIS A 59 3.47 -9.03 -34.98
C HIS A 59 4.49 -9.93 -35.70
N GLN A 60 4.05 -10.92 -36.46
CA GLN A 60 4.94 -11.79 -37.25
C GLN A 60 5.75 -10.99 -38.29
N LEU A 61 5.11 -10.13 -39.08
CA LEU A 61 5.78 -9.29 -40.07
C LEU A 61 6.78 -8.30 -39.44
N ASN A 62 6.48 -7.78 -38.25
CA ASN A 62 7.42 -6.93 -37.50
C ASN A 62 8.61 -7.73 -36.97
N ALA A 63 8.41 -8.98 -36.54
CA ALA A 63 9.47 -9.87 -36.10
C ALA A 63 10.39 -10.25 -37.27
N GLU A 64 9.83 -10.62 -38.43
CA GLU A 64 10.59 -10.90 -39.66
C GLU A 64 11.39 -9.66 -40.13
N LYS A 65 10.76 -8.47 -40.08
CA LYS A 65 11.45 -7.21 -40.41
C LYS A 65 12.60 -6.92 -39.42
N ALA A 66 12.42 -7.22 -38.13
CA ALA A 66 13.46 -7.04 -37.12
C ALA A 66 14.64 -8.00 -37.33
N GLN A 67 14.38 -9.25 -37.72
CA GLN A 67 15.43 -10.23 -38.03
C GLN A 67 16.25 -9.83 -39.30
N ASN A 68 15.62 -9.14 -40.23
CA ASN A 68 16.25 -8.69 -41.48
C ASN A 68 16.84 -7.27 -41.40
N GLN A 69 16.86 -6.63 -40.24
CA GLN A 69 17.49 -5.31 -40.06
C GLN A 69 19.02 -5.45 -40.07
N ALA A 70 19.68 -4.51 -40.78
CA ALA A 70 21.14 -4.41 -40.74
C ALA A 70 21.62 -4.17 -39.29
N PRO A 71 22.76 -4.76 -38.90
CA PRO A 71 23.31 -4.57 -37.57
C PRO A 71 23.58 -3.08 -37.32
N ILE A 72 23.30 -2.66 -36.07
CA ILE A 72 23.61 -1.30 -35.62
C ILE A 72 25.02 -1.33 -35.08
N ASN A 73 25.93 -0.55 -35.67
CA ASN A 73 27.32 -0.47 -35.27
C ASN A 73 27.55 0.79 -34.41
N PHE A 74 28.19 0.62 -33.28
CA PHE A 74 28.65 1.69 -32.39
C PHE A 74 30.18 1.66 -32.32
N SER A 75 30.82 2.84 -32.38
CA SER A 75 32.26 2.96 -32.29
C SER A 75 32.64 3.66 -31.00
N PHE A 76 33.45 3.00 -30.17
CA PHE A 76 34.01 3.56 -28.93
C PHE A 76 35.53 3.60 -29.07
N TYR A 77 36.12 4.66 -28.58
CA TYR A 77 37.58 4.82 -28.57
C TYR A 77 38.11 4.63 -27.15
N ASN A 78 39.29 4.03 -27.02
CA ASN A 78 39.96 3.89 -25.71
C ASN A 78 40.28 5.25 -25.04
N SER A 79 40.29 6.32 -25.84
CA SER A 79 40.46 7.69 -25.38
C SER A 79 39.20 8.35 -24.82
N ASP A 80 38.02 7.75 -25.02
CA ASP A 80 36.78 8.31 -24.53
C ASP A 80 36.79 8.43 -23.02
N ARG A 81 36.33 9.55 -22.51
CA ARG A 81 36.29 9.86 -21.08
C ARG A 81 34.91 10.37 -20.70
N LEU A 82 34.47 10.05 -19.50
CA LEU A 82 33.30 10.67 -18.90
C LEU A 82 33.66 12.07 -18.39
N CYS A 83 32.75 12.99 -18.60
CA CYS A 83 32.83 14.32 -18.02
C CYS A 83 32.13 14.36 -16.66
N VAL A 84 32.56 15.27 -15.79
CA VAL A 84 31.86 15.51 -14.52
C VAL A 84 30.45 16.01 -14.81
N GLY A 85 29.46 15.31 -14.28
CA GLY A 85 28.04 15.61 -14.51
C GLY A 85 27.37 14.74 -15.59
N ASP A 86 28.12 13.89 -16.30
CA ASP A 86 27.52 12.93 -17.23
C ASP A 86 26.62 11.97 -16.45
N ASN A 87 25.35 11.94 -16.81
CA ASN A 87 24.35 10.99 -16.29
C ASN A 87 23.71 10.25 -17.46
N LEU A 88 24.36 9.15 -17.86
CA LEU A 88 23.97 8.36 -19.03
C LEU A 88 22.94 7.29 -18.69
N ARG A 89 22.74 7.01 -17.39
CA ARG A 89 21.85 5.94 -16.92
C ARG A 89 20.45 6.46 -16.65
N LYS A 90 19.45 5.72 -17.12
CA LYS A 90 18.03 6.00 -16.87
C LYS A 90 17.28 4.72 -16.53
N ASN A 91 16.24 4.85 -15.73
CA ASN A 91 15.34 3.74 -15.46
C ASN A 91 14.15 3.79 -16.43
N PHE A 92 13.76 2.63 -16.94
CA PHE A 92 12.56 2.46 -17.76
C PHE A 92 11.48 1.65 -17.04
N GLY A 93 11.84 0.96 -15.95
CA GLY A 93 10.90 0.12 -15.17
C GLY A 93 9.70 0.90 -14.62
N TYR A 94 9.87 2.21 -14.36
CA TYR A 94 8.76 3.06 -13.92
C TYR A 94 7.58 3.12 -14.93
N ALA A 95 7.79 2.69 -16.18
CA ALA A 95 6.74 2.66 -17.20
C ALA A 95 5.52 1.82 -16.76
N ALA A 96 5.73 0.74 -16.00
CA ALA A 96 4.67 -0.07 -15.42
C ALA A 96 3.79 0.75 -14.46
N PHE A 97 4.40 1.54 -13.59
CA PHE A 97 3.68 2.44 -12.68
C PHE A 97 3.07 3.65 -13.42
N SER A 98 3.74 4.13 -14.47
CA SER A 98 3.19 5.20 -15.32
C SER A 98 1.85 4.78 -15.93
N LYS A 99 1.69 3.52 -16.34
CA LYS A 99 0.42 3.01 -16.86
C LYS A 99 -0.68 3.10 -15.81
N ILE A 100 -0.46 2.56 -14.61
CA ILE A 100 -1.44 2.60 -13.53
C ILE A 100 -1.74 4.04 -13.09
N TYR A 101 -0.72 4.91 -13.03
CA TYR A 101 -0.88 6.33 -12.73
C TYR A 101 -1.86 7.02 -13.69
N HIS A 102 -1.78 6.71 -14.99
CA HIS A 102 -2.67 7.27 -16.01
C HIS A 102 -4.03 6.54 -16.07
N GLU A 103 -4.10 5.24 -15.78
CA GLU A 103 -5.36 4.52 -15.58
C GLU A 103 -6.17 5.14 -14.41
N LEU A 104 -5.49 5.61 -13.34
CA LEU A 104 -6.10 6.38 -12.26
C LEU A 104 -6.35 7.86 -12.61
N GLN A 105 -5.94 8.32 -13.80
CA GLN A 105 -6.12 9.68 -14.31
C GLN A 105 -5.63 10.77 -13.34
N LEU A 106 -4.58 10.51 -12.58
CA LEU A 106 -4.00 11.48 -11.63
C LEU A 106 -3.45 12.71 -12.35
N ASP A 107 -2.92 12.53 -13.57
CA ASP A 107 -2.51 13.61 -14.46
C ASP A 107 -3.68 14.55 -14.81
N ARG A 108 -4.85 13.99 -15.15
CA ARG A 108 -6.05 14.79 -15.46
C ARG A 108 -6.54 15.54 -14.25
N PHE A 109 -6.55 14.90 -13.08
CA PHE A 109 -6.94 15.54 -11.83
C PHE A 109 -6.07 16.77 -11.54
N LEU A 110 -4.74 16.59 -11.52
CA LEU A 110 -3.81 17.68 -11.20
C LEU A 110 -3.85 18.81 -12.24
N ASN A 111 -3.85 18.47 -13.52
CA ASN A 111 -3.94 19.45 -14.60
C ASN A 111 -5.21 20.30 -14.50
N ASN A 112 -6.35 19.69 -14.14
CA ASN A 112 -7.60 20.43 -13.93
C ASN A 112 -7.54 21.35 -12.72
N ARG A 113 -6.94 20.91 -11.60
CA ARG A 113 -6.78 21.74 -10.40
C ARG A 113 -5.80 22.89 -10.62
N GLN A 114 -4.74 22.65 -11.37
CA GLN A 114 -3.72 23.66 -11.65
C GLN A 114 -4.19 24.75 -12.63
N ARG A 115 -5.14 24.49 -13.52
CA ARG A 115 -5.69 25.48 -14.46
C ARG A 115 -6.19 26.76 -13.78
N HIS A 116 -6.66 26.67 -12.54
CA HIS A 116 -7.17 27.77 -11.74
C HIS A 116 -6.20 28.24 -10.65
N SER A 117 -4.95 27.79 -10.71
CA SER A 117 -3.88 28.13 -9.78
C SER A 117 -2.97 29.18 -10.42
N LYS A 118 -2.29 29.99 -9.58
CA LYS A 118 -1.23 30.92 -10.02
C LYS A 118 0.14 30.23 -10.16
N GLU A 119 0.21 28.94 -9.87
CA GLU A 119 1.45 28.17 -9.93
C GLU A 119 1.90 27.95 -11.38
N THR A 120 3.18 28.22 -11.64
CA THR A 120 3.77 28.15 -12.99
C THR A 120 4.46 26.82 -13.29
N TYR A 121 4.79 26.04 -12.24
CA TYR A 121 5.39 24.72 -12.38
C TYR A 121 4.37 23.64 -12.75
N ASP A 122 4.81 22.55 -13.35
CA ASP A 122 3.96 21.38 -13.68
C ASP A 122 3.85 20.46 -12.46
N ALA A 123 2.76 20.59 -11.67
CA ALA A 123 2.51 19.79 -10.48
C ALA A 123 2.39 18.28 -10.78
N ASN A 124 1.86 17.91 -11.94
CA ASN A 124 1.76 16.51 -12.36
C ASN A 124 3.16 15.89 -12.56
N THR A 125 4.06 16.61 -13.21
CA THR A 125 5.42 16.11 -13.41
C THR A 125 6.18 15.98 -12.08
N ILE A 126 5.99 16.91 -11.15
CA ILE A 126 6.57 16.83 -9.80
C ILE A 126 5.98 15.65 -9.02
N LEU A 127 4.66 15.45 -9.03
CA LEU A 127 4.06 14.30 -8.36
C LEU A 127 4.58 12.96 -8.93
N LYS A 128 4.72 12.85 -10.25
CA LYS A 128 5.34 11.67 -10.88
C LYS A 128 6.75 11.43 -10.36
N LEU A 129 7.60 12.46 -10.32
CA LEU A 129 8.93 12.34 -9.73
C LEU A 129 8.87 11.79 -8.30
N LEU A 130 8.04 12.40 -7.45
CA LEU A 130 7.92 12.02 -6.04
C LEU A 130 7.44 10.58 -5.87
N VAL A 131 6.47 10.14 -6.66
CA VAL A 131 5.89 8.79 -6.61
C VAL A 131 6.85 7.75 -7.19
N TYR A 132 7.42 7.99 -8.37
CA TYR A 132 8.32 7.01 -9.00
C TYR A 132 9.63 6.87 -8.24
N SER A 133 10.17 7.98 -7.71
CA SER A 133 11.34 7.91 -6.81
C SER A 133 11.00 7.15 -5.53
N ARG A 134 9.80 7.36 -4.96
CA ARG A 134 9.39 6.63 -3.74
C ARG A 134 9.27 5.13 -3.96
N LEU A 135 8.87 4.72 -5.16
CA LEU A 135 8.73 3.31 -5.53
C LEU A 135 10.08 2.64 -5.84
N LEU A 136 10.95 3.31 -6.59
CA LEU A 136 12.13 2.67 -7.18
C LEU A 136 13.46 3.09 -6.54
N TYR A 137 13.52 4.31 -6.00
CA TYR A 137 14.73 4.92 -5.41
C TYR A 137 14.32 5.79 -4.21
N PRO A 138 13.82 5.18 -3.13
CA PRO A 138 13.33 5.91 -1.96
C PRO A 138 14.41 6.83 -1.40
N ALA A 139 14.09 8.12 -1.26
CA ALA A 139 15.04 9.13 -0.79
C ALA A 139 14.34 10.38 -0.23
N SER A 140 15.11 11.35 0.24
CA SER A 140 14.60 12.68 0.59
C SER A 140 14.11 13.42 -0.66
N LYS A 141 13.26 14.44 -0.48
CA LYS A 141 12.74 15.25 -1.60
C LYS A 141 13.87 15.90 -2.40
N LYS A 142 14.92 16.37 -1.68
CA LYS A 142 16.11 16.93 -2.31
C LYS A 142 16.86 15.89 -3.15
N ALA A 143 17.14 14.72 -2.60
CA ALA A 143 17.83 13.65 -3.32
C ALA A 143 17.00 13.15 -4.52
N SER A 144 15.67 13.04 -4.39
CA SER A 144 14.79 12.71 -5.53
C SER A 144 14.88 13.79 -6.62
N PHE A 145 14.92 15.07 -6.25
CA PHE A 145 15.09 16.16 -7.20
C PHE A 145 16.48 16.13 -7.86
N ASP A 146 17.54 15.89 -7.11
CA ASP A 146 18.91 15.81 -7.65
C ASP A 146 19.03 14.67 -8.68
N ASN A 147 18.29 13.57 -8.47
CA ASN A 147 18.24 12.39 -9.34
C ASN A 147 17.08 12.41 -10.37
N ARG A 148 16.40 13.53 -10.59
CA ARG A 148 15.23 13.62 -11.48
C ARG A 148 15.49 13.19 -12.92
N GLU A 149 16.73 13.25 -13.36
CA GLU A 149 17.18 12.82 -14.69
C GLU A 149 17.15 11.29 -14.88
N LEU A 150 17.01 10.50 -13.82
CA LEU A 150 16.88 9.04 -13.91
C LEU A 150 15.64 8.60 -14.70
N PHE A 151 14.61 9.44 -14.78
CA PHE A 151 13.38 9.14 -15.51
C PHE A 151 13.35 9.87 -16.85
N PHE A 152 12.57 9.34 -17.83
CA PHE A 152 12.33 9.98 -19.12
C PHE A 152 11.21 11.03 -19.04
N GLU A 153 11.02 11.67 -17.88
CA GLU A 153 10.01 12.71 -17.67
C GLU A 153 10.62 14.11 -17.87
N LYS A 154 9.77 15.14 -17.92
CA LYS A 154 10.23 16.52 -17.97
C LYS A 154 10.87 16.94 -16.64
N THR A 155 11.88 17.80 -16.69
CA THR A 155 12.66 18.23 -15.51
C THR A 155 12.71 19.77 -15.34
N ASN A 156 11.81 20.49 -16.04
CA ASN A 156 11.76 21.96 -16.05
C ASN A 156 11.05 22.50 -14.81
N TYR A 157 11.62 22.29 -13.63
CA TYR A 157 11.18 22.83 -12.35
C TYR A 157 12.36 22.89 -11.40
N SER A 158 12.30 23.79 -10.42
CA SER A 158 13.31 23.96 -9.39
C SER A 158 13.03 23.10 -8.16
N LEU A 159 13.99 23.00 -7.24
CA LEU A 159 13.77 22.38 -5.93
C LEU A 159 12.70 23.12 -5.11
N ASP A 160 12.66 24.44 -5.22
CA ASP A 160 11.64 25.26 -4.56
C ASP A 160 10.23 24.93 -5.09
N ASP A 161 10.10 24.69 -6.40
CA ASP A 161 8.83 24.24 -7.00
C ASP A 161 8.38 22.89 -6.43
N VAL A 162 9.33 21.99 -6.13
CA VAL A 162 9.01 20.71 -5.48
C VAL A 162 8.40 20.95 -4.11
N TYR A 163 8.98 21.82 -3.28
CA TYR A 163 8.43 22.11 -1.95
C TYR A 163 7.11 22.88 -2.02
N ARG A 164 6.94 23.82 -2.95
CA ARG A 164 5.64 24.50 -3.17
C ARG A 164 4.57 23.52 -3.64
N CYS A 165 4.96 22.54 -4.46
CA CYS A 165 4.05 21.49 -4.89
C CYS A 165 3.57 20.62 -3.71
N LEU A 166 4.37 20.38 -2.66
CA LEU A 166 3.92 19.67 -1.47
C LEU A 166 2.74 20.40 -0.80
N THR A 167 2.80 21.74 -0.69
CA THR A 167 1.68 22.53 -0.14
C THR A 167 0.43 22.42 -1.02
N LEU A 168 0.57 22.40 -2.34
CA LEU A 168 -0.55 22.17 -3.27
C LEU A 168 -1.16 20.76 -3.08
N LEU A 169 -0.31 19.76 -2.92
CA LEU A 169 -0.75 18.36 -2.73
C LEU A 169 -1.50 18.19 -1.42
N ASP A 170 -1.04 18.79 -0.32
CA ASP A 170 -1.75 18.80 0.95
C ASP A 170 -3.14 19.43 0.81
N LYS A 171 -3.24 20.60 0.19
CA LYS A 171 -4.51 21.28 -0.08
C LYS A 171 -5.52 20.39 -0.81
N HIS A 172 -5.05 19.48 -1.65
CA HIS A 172 -5.90 18.58 -2.43
C HIS A 172 -5.90 17.12 -1.93
N LYS A 173 -5.29 16.83 -0.77
CA LYS A 173 -5.12 15.48 -0.22
C LYS A 173 -6.41 14.65 -0.23
N GLU A 174 -7.48 15.20 0.33
CA GLU A 174 -8.77 14.48 0.38
C GLU A 174 -9.37 14.25 -1.01
N ASN A 175 -9.34 15.27 -1.86
CA ASN A 175 -9.88 15.17 -3.21
C ASN A 175 -9.12 14.15 -4.07
N ILE A 176 -7.78 14.03 -3.88
CA ILE A 176 -6.96 13.03 -4.57
C ILE A 176 -7.36 11.61 -4.12
N GLN A 177 -7.56 11.39 -2.81
CA GLN A 177 -7.98 10.09 -2.29
C GLN A 177 -9.37 9.69 -2.80
N ILE A 178 -10.33 10.61 -2.81
CA ILE A 178 -11.67 10.38 -3.36
C ILE A 178 -11.59 10.06 -4.85
N TRP A 179 -10.86 10.87 -5.63
CA TRP A 179 -10.65 10.65 -7.05
C TRP A 179 -10.04 9.28 -7.36
N MET A 180 -8.98 8.91 -6.63
CA MET A 180 -8.36 7.59 -6.77
C MET A 180 -9.34 6.47 -6.46
N ASN A 181 -10.14 6.61 -5.38
CA ASN A 181 -11.16 5.62 -5.05
C ASN A 181 -12.16 5.40 -6.19
N ASP A 182 -12.66 6.50 -6.79
CA ASP A 182 -13.60 6.43 -7.89
C ASP A 182 -12.98 5.76 -9.12
N LYS A 183 -11.73 6.11 -9.45
CA LYS A 183 -11.02 5.48 -10.58
C LYS A 183 -10.68 4.02 -10.33
N ILE A 184 -10.37 3.64 -9.10
CA ILE A 184 -10.15 2.22 -8.74
C ILE A 184 -11.47 1.44 -8.83
N LYS A 185 -12.58 2.04 -8.42
CA LYS A 185 -13.92 1.44 -8.56
C LYS A 185 -14.30 1.24 -10.03
N GLU A 186 -14.02 2.23 -10.88
CA GLU A 186 -14.28 2.17 -12.32
C GLU A 186 -13.43 1.10 -13.03
N ASN A 187 -12.12 1.04 -12.74
CA ASN A 187 -11.17 0.28 -13.52
C ASN A 187 -10.83 -1.11 -12.96
N TYR A 188 -11.02 -1.33 -11.64
CA TYR A 188 -10.52 -2.51 -10.93
C TYR A 188 -11.57 -3.21 -10.08
N ALA A 189 -12.85 -2.94 -10.29
CA ALA A 189 -13.97 -3.58 -9.57
C ALA A 189 -13.74 -3.62 -8.05
N ARG A 190 -13.42 -2.48 -7.43
CA ARG A 190 -13.15 -2.36 -5.99
C ARG A 190 -14.24 -3.02 -5.13
N ASP A 191 -13.86 -3.95 -4.29
CA ASP A 191 -14.76 -4.58 -3.31
C ASP A 191 -14.59 -3.96 -1.92
N THR A 192 -15.58 -3.17 -1.51
CA THR A 192 -15.64 -2.53 -0.19
C THR A 192 -16.67 -3.15 0.73
N SER A 193 -17.21 -4.33 0.42
CA SER A 193 -18.10 -5.08 1.30
C SER A 193 -17.41 -5.43 2.63
N LEU A 194 -16.10 -5.67 2.55
CA LEU A 194 -15.21 -5.90 3.68
C LEU A 194 -14.07 -4.89 3.65
N ILE A 195 -13.84 -4.19 4.76
CA ILE A 195 -12.78 -3.20 4.89
C ILE A 195 -11.92 -3.48 6.13
N TYR A 196 -10.62 -3.30 6.00
CA TYR A 196 -9.65 -3.46 7.07
C TYR A 196 -9.23 -2.10 7.60
N TYR A 197 -9.11 -1.98 8.92
CA TYR A 197 -8.59 -0.79 9.57
C TYR A 197 -7.52 -1.14 10.59
N ASP A 198 -6.39 -0.45 10.51
CA ASP A 198 -5.36 -0.49 11.56
C ASP A 198 -4.59 0.84 11.60
N VAL A 199 -3.83 1.03 12.69
CA VAL A 199 -3.03 2.22 12.96
C VAL A 199 -1.58 1.83 13.11
N THR A 200 -0.70 2.61 12.51
CA THR A 200 0.74 2.50 12.73
C THR A 200 1.34 3.87 13.01
N ASN A 201 2.60 3.91 13.44
CA ASN A 201 3.31 5.15 13.68
C ASN A 201 4.59 5.26 12.85
N TYR A 202 4.99 6.51 12.59
CA TYR A 202 6.21 6.88 11.90
C TYR A 202 6.98 7.89 12.74
N TYR A 203 8.26 7.62 12.97
CA TYR A 203 9.11 8.47 13.79
C TYR A 203 9.84 9.53 12.96
N PHE A 204 10.25 10.58 13.66
CA PHE A 204 11.05 11.67 13.12
C PHE A 204 12.39 11.70 13.85
N GLU A 205 13.49 11.90 13.13
CA GLU A 205 14.81 12.04 13.73
C GLU A 205 15.01 13.47 14.27
N THR A 206 14.23 13.82 15.27
CA THR A 206 14.27 15.10 16.00
C THR A 206 13.79 14.88 17.42
N ASP A 207 14.21 15.74 18.33
CA ASP A 207 13.64 15.83 19.68
C ASP A 207 12.56 16.92 19.80
N ASN A 208 12.44 17.78 18.77
CA ASN A 208 11.47 18.87 18.78
C ASN A 208 10.05 18.34 18.61
N GLN A 209 9.18 18.73 19.52
CA GLN A 209 7.74 18.41 19.47
C GLN A 209 6.96 19.63 18.95
N THR A 210 5.89 19.36 18.23
CA THR A 210 4.88 20.35 17.82
C THR A 210 3.51 19.87 18.26
N ASP A 211 2.44 20.57 17.94
CA ASP A 211 1.08 20.09 18.22
C ASP A 211 0.74 18.77 17.50
N PHE A 212 1.44 18.49 16.42
CA PHE A 212 1.25 17.31 15.58
C PHE A 212 2.31 16.22 15.82
N LEU A 213 3.58 16.61 15.92
CA LEU A 213 4.70 15.72 16.24
C LEU A 213 4.80 15.58 17.75
N ARG A 214 4.35 14.47 18.32
CA ARG A 214 4.35 14.21 19.76
C ARG A 214 5.05 12.90 20.09
N LYS A 215 5.69 12.87 21.26
CA LYS A 215 6.11 11.60 21.85
C LYS A 215 4.86 10.82 22.27
N GLY A 216 4.85 9.52 21.96
CA GLY A 216 3.71 8.64 22.23
C GLY A 216 4.16 7.19 22.34
N VAL A 217 3.22 6.26 22.36
CA VAL A 217 3.52 4.83 22.38
C VAL A 217 4.09 4.41 21.03
N SER A 218 5.42 4.40 20.95
CA SER A 218 6.12 3.95 19.73
C SER A 218 6.05 2.43 19.61
N LYS A 219 5.48 1.91 18.52
CA LYS A 219 5.50 0.47 18.18
C LYS A 219 6.93 -0.08 17.98
N GLU A 220 7.91 0.80 17.89
CA GLU A 220 9.33 0.48 17.69
C GLU A 220 10.18 0.81 18.90
N HIS A 221 9.54 1.19 20.03
CA HIS A 221 10.20 1.54 21.27
C HIS A 221 11.26 2.66 21.15
N ARG A 222 11.04 3.62 20.21
CA ARG A 222 11.91 4.78 20.04
C ARG A 222 11.42 5.97 20.85
N PRO A 223 12.34 6.78 21.41
CA PRO A 223 11.99 7.96 22.20
C PRO A 223 11.61 9.18 21.34
N ASN A 224 11.76 9.07 20.02
CA ASN A 224 11.53 10.17 19.08
C ASN A 224 10.05 10.55 18.99
N PRO A 225 9.72 11.82 18.64
CA PRO A 225 8.37 12.20 18.25
C PRO A 225 7.88 11.39 17.04
N ILE A 226 6.60 11.07 17.06
CA ILE A 226 5.92 10.27 16.04
C ILE A 226 4.69 10.98 15.52
N VAL A 227 4.20 10.55 14.36
CA VAL A 227 2.83 10.71 13.89
C VAL A 227 2.20 9.33 13.78
N GLN A 228 0.89 9.26 13.98
CA GLN A 228 0.13 8.04 13.76
C GLN A 228 -0.62 8.12 12.44
N MET A 229 -0.66 7.00 11.71
CA MET A 229 -1.44 6.85 10.49
C MET A 229 -2.49 5.77 10.67
N GLY A 230 -3.75 6.16 10.59
CA GLY A 230 -4.86 5.22 10.40
C GLY A 230 -5.09 4.98 8.92
N LEU A 231 -5.12 3.71 8.50
CA LEU A 231 -5.29 3.29 7.11
C LEU A 231 -6.54 2.43 6.97
N PHE A 232 -7.35 2.70 5.96
CA PHE A 232 -8.40 1.79 5.49
C PHE A 232 -7.99 1.14 4.17
N MET A 233 -8.22 -0.16 4.08
CA MET A 233 -8.00 -0.96 2.87
C MET A 233 -9.26 -1.76 2.53
N ASP A 234 -9.45 -2.05 1.25
CA ASP A 234 -10.51 -2.92 0.77
C ASP A 234 -10.16 -4.41 0.87
N ASN A 235 -11.08 -5.27 0.49
CA ASN A 235 -10.89 -6.72 0.51
C ASN A 235 -9.75 -7.21 -0.40
N ASN A 236 -9.37 -6.44 -1.42
CA ASN A 236 -8.27 -6.75 -2.34
C ASN A 236 -6.91 -6.19 -1.86
N ALA A 237 -6.83 -5.72 -0.62
CA ALA A 237 -5.66 -5.08 -0.06
C ALA A 237 -5.25 -3.75 -0.75
N ILE A 238 -6.17 -3.10 -1.46
CA ILE A 238 -5.93 -1.80 -2.08
C ILE A 238 -6.32 -0.71 -1.09
N PRO A 239 -5.44 0.28 -0.82
CA PRO A 239 -5.76 1.40 0.08
C PRO A 239 -7.01 2.17 -0.36
N ILE A 240 -7.89 2.49 0.59
CA ILE A 240 -9.07 3.34 0.37
C ILE A 240 -8.73 4.77 0.75
N THR A 241 -8.27 4.95 1.98
CA THR A 241 -7.94 6.26 2.55
C THR A 241 -7.02 6.11 3.76
N TYR A 242 -6.29 7.17 4.05
CA TYR A 242 -5.52 7.30 5.29
C TYR A 242 -5.80 8.65 5.96
N GLU A 243 -5.50 8.72 7.25
CA GLU A 243 -5.48 9.97 8.00
C GLU A 243 -4.32 9.96 8.98
N LEU A 244 -3.72 11.13 9.19
CA LEU A 244 -2.66 11.31 10.16
C LEU A 244 -3.20 11.91 11.45
N PHE A 245 -2.70 11.42 12.56
CA PHE A 245 -3.04 11.86 13.91
C PHE A 245 -1.78 12.25 14.66
N SER A 246 -1.94 13.10 15.69
CA SER A 246 -0.86 13.43 16.61
C SER A 246 -0.31 12.15 17.26
N GLY A 247 1.01 12.10 17.47
CA GLY A 247 1.71 10.92 17.97
C GLY A 247 1.26 10.42 19.35
N ASN A 248 0.60 11.25 20.16
CA ASN A 248 0.03 10.89 21.44
C ASN A 248 -1.46 10.53 21.41
N THR A 249 -2.06 10.43 20.23
CA THR A 249 -3.46 10.01 20.07
C THR A 249 -3.59 8.52 20.41
N ASN A 250 -4.63 8.16 21.18
CA ASN A 250 -4.92 6.74 21.41
C ASN A 250 -5.53 6.12 20.14
N ASP A 251 -5.04 4.96 19.74
CA ASP A 251 -5.44 4.26 18.51
C ASP A 251 -6.97 4.12 18.38
N CYS A 252 -7.68 3.79 19.47
CA CYS A 252 -9.14 3.64 19.44
C CYS A 252 -9.90 4.92 19.07
N LEU A 253 -9.30 6.09 19.28
CA LEU A 253 -9.92 7.37 18.95
C LEU A 253 -9.78 7.74 17.46
N THR A 254 -8.90 7.07 16.72
CA THR A 254 -8.65 7.33 15.31
C THR A 254 -9.69 6.70 14.39
N TYR A 255 -10.36 5.64 14.85
CA TYR A 255 -11.30 4.86 14.05
C TYR A 255 -12.53 5.68 13.60
N ARG A 256 -13.28 6.24 14.56
CA ARG A 256 -14.57 6.92 14.27
C ARG A 256 -14.45 8.10 13.32
N PRO A 257 -13.49 9.02 13.47
CA PRO A 257 -13.32 10.13 12.52
C PRO A 257 -13.05 9.62 11.11
N ASN A 258 -12.18 8.63 10.98
CA ASN A 258 -11.82 8.04 9.70
C ASN A 258 -13.00 7.27 9.09
N PHE A 259 -13.67 6.41 9.86
CA PHE A 259 -14.83 5.64 9.39
C PHE A 259 -15.98 6.56 8.96
N GLY A 260 -16.28 7.59 9.75
CA GLY A 260 -17.31 8.59 9.39
C GLY A 260 -16.98 9.32 8.08
N ARG A 261 -15.71 9.63 7.85
CA ARG A 261 -15.23 10.27 6.62
C ARG A 261 -15.44 9.36 5.41
N ILE A 262 -15.04 8.10 5.47
CA ILE A 262 -15.21 7.18 4.33
C ILE A 262 -16.68 6.95 4.00
N LYS A 263 -17.53 6.81 4.99
CA LYS A 263 -18.97 6.64 4.77
C LYS A 263 -19.59 7.87 4.10
N LYS A 264 -19.16 9.07 4.49
CA LYS A 264 -19.72 10.34 3.99
C LYS A 264 -19.16 10.72 2.60
N GLN A 265 -17.87 10.49 2.36
CA GLN A 265 -17.18 11.06 1.19
C GLN A 265 -16.96 10.05 0.07
N PHE A 266 -16.87 8.75 0.37
CA PHE A 266 -16.53 7.71 -0.61
C PHE A 266 -17.75 6.92 -1.12
N GLY A 267 -18.96 7.28 -0.68
CA GLY A 267 -20.21 6.67 -1.17
C GLY A 267 -20.26 5.16 -0.97
N LEU A 268 -19.69 4.66 0.13
CA LEU A 268 -19.70 3.23 0.44
C LEU A 268 -21.08 2.81 0.95
N GLY A 269 -21.62 1.72 0.39
CA GLY A 269 -22.80 1.04 0.89
C GLY A 269 -22.60 0.45 2.28
N ARG A 270 -23.30 -0.63 2.62
CA ARG A 270 -23.02 -1.41 3.84
C ARG A 270 -21.61 -2.00 3.76
N VAL A 271 -20.84 -1.88 4.84
CA VAL A 271 -19.49 -2.45 4.96
C VAL A 271 -19.38 -3.27 6.24
N ILE A 272 -18.51 -4.29 6.23
CA ILE A 272 -18.06 -4.97 7.43
C ILE A 272 -16.64 -4.49 7.72
N SER A 273 -16.44 -3.84 8.87
CA SER A 273 -15.13 -3.34 9.28
C SER A 273 -14.38 -4.36 10.11
N VAL A 274 -13.17 -4.70 9.72
CA VAL A 274 -12.28 -5.62 10.42
C VAL A 274 -11.15 -4.82 11.07
N ALA A 275 -10.94 -5.02 12.37
CA ALA A 275 -9.88 -4.34 13.11
C ALA A 275 -9.36 -5.16 14.29
N ASP A 276 -8.15 -4.82 14.76
CA ASP A 276 -7.53 -5.46 15.91
C ASP A 276 -8.12 -4.94 17.23
N LYS A 277 -7.76 -5.63 18.33
CA LYS A 277 -8.21 -5.39 19.73
C LYS A 277 -8.11 -3.93 20.18
N GLY A 278 -7.17 -3.16 19.65
CA GLY A 278 -7.03 -1.73 19.95
C GLY A 278 -8.27 -0.91 19.58
N MET A 279 -9.06 -1.38 18.62
CA MET A 279 -10.27 -0.69 18.14
C MET A 279 -11.55 -1.15 18.85
N THR A 280 -11.51 -2.21 19.66
CA THR A 280 -12.68 -2.85 20.28
C THR A 280 -13.15 -2.08 21.51
N THR A 281 -13.70 -0.89 21.28
CA THR A 281 -14.33 -0.06 22.32
C THR A 281 -15.84 0.02 22.12
N GLY A 282 -16.59 0.20 23.22
CA GLY A 282 -18.04 0.37 23.13
C GLY A 282 -18.45 1.52 22.21
N ASP A 283 -17.69 2.62 22.24
CA ASP A 283 -17.93 3.77 21.37
C ASP A 283 -17.75 3.43 19.87
N ASN A 284 -16.73 2.65 19.51
CA ASN A 284 -16.48 2.26 18.11
C ASN A 284 -17.51 1.25 17.61
N ILE A 285 -17.84 0.25 18.43
CA ILE A 285 -18.87 -0.74 18.12
C ILE A 285 -20.23 -0.06 17.92
N TRP A 286 -20.64 0.76 18.91
CA TRP A 286 -21.91 1.48 18.84
C TRP A 286 -22.00 2.38 17.62
N TYR A 287 -20.93 3.09 17.30
CA TYR A 287 -20.88 3.97 16.13
C TYR A 287 -21.05 3.16 14.83
N THR A 288 -20.35 2.02 14.69
CA THR A 288 -20.39 1.20 13.47
C THR A 288 -21.78 0.65 13.18
N ILE A 289 -22.44 0.03 14.17
CA ILE A 289 -23.77 -0.60 13.97
C ILE A 289 -24.90 0.40 13.78
N ASN A 290 -24.73 1.65 14.27
CA ASN A 290 -25.76 2.70 14.18
C ASN A 290 -25.55 3.66 13.00
N THR A 291 -24.73 3.31 12.01
CA THR A 291 -24.69 4.05 10.75
C THR A 291 -26.01 3.85 9.98
N PRO A 292 -26.37 4.80 9.09
CA PRO A 292 -27.58 4.65 8.26
C PRO A 292 -27.62 3.38 7.40
N SER A 293 -26.46 2.83 7.07
CA SER A 293 -26.31 1.60 6.30
C SER A 293 -26.25 0.33 7.15
N HIS A 294 -26.38 0.43 8.48
CA HIS A 294 -26.26 -0.71 9.41
C HIS A 294 -24.99 -1.51 9.17
N ASP A 295 -23.85 -0.84 9.27
CA ASP A 295 -22.55 -1.45 9.02
C ASP A 295 -22.23 -2.54 10.06
N GLY A 296 -21.45 -3.52 9.62
CA GLY A 296 -21.01 -4.64 10.46
C GLY A 296 -19.57 -4.45 10.95
N TYR A 297 -19.19 -5.31 11.88
CA TYR A 297 -17.83 -5.38 12.37
C TYR A 297 -17.37 -6.81 12.65
N VAL A 298 -16.06 -7.03 12.56
CA VAL A 298 -15.34 -8.21 13.08
C VAL A 298 -14.10 -7.67 13.80
N PHE A 299 -14.17 -7.61 15.13
CA PHE A 299 -13.09 -7.08 15.96
C PHE A 299 -12.52 -8.15 16.88
N SER A 300 -11.20 -8.18 17.05
CA SER A 300 -10.60 -9.11 18.01
C SER A 300 -10.67 -8.59 19.43
N VAL A 301 -10.61 -9.49 20.39
CA VAL A 301 -10.57 -9.19 21.81
C VAL A 301 -9.38 -9.88 22.45
N SER A 302 -8.70 -9.17 23.36
CA SER A 302 -7.67 -9.78 24.19
C SER A 302 -8.31 -10.67 25.24
N VAL A 303 -8.25 -12.00 25.06
CA VAL A 303 -8.77 -12.97 26.02
C VAL A 303 -8.08 -12.82 27.39
N ARG A 304 -6.78 -12.52 27.41
CA ARG A 304 -6.01 -12.33 28.66
C ARG A 304 -6.49 -11.13 29.48
N GLY A 305 -6.91 -10.06 28.81
CA GLY A 305 -7.47 -8.87 29.45
C GLY A 305 -9.00 -8.88 29.60
N ALA A 306 -9.67 -9.96 29.23
CA ALA A 306 -11.13 -10.05 29.25
C ALA A 306 -11.66 -10.29 30.68
N GLU A 307 -12.95 -10.03 30.86
CA GLU A 307 -13.69 -10.33 32.10
C GLU A 307 -13.66 -11.84 32.39
N LYS A 308 -13.82 -12.18 33.69
CA LYS A 308 -13.78 -13.57 34.16
C LYS A 308 -14.76 -14.49 33.44
N SER A 309 -15.96 -14.03 33.18
CA SER A 309 -17.01 -14.78 32.41
C SER A 309 -16.59 -15.15 31.01
N ILE A 310 -15.80 -14.30 30.34
CA ILE A 310 -15.25 -14.58 29.01
C ILE A 310 -14.11 -15.59 29.09
N LYS A 311 -13.21 -15.47 30.07
CA LYS A 311 -12.13 -16.43 30.31
C LYS A 311 -12.69 -17.83 30.60
N GLU A 312 -13.70 -17.91 31.47
CA GLU A 312 -14.39 -19.16 31.81
C GLU A 312 -15.05 -19.78 30.56
N TYR A 313 -15.72 -18.98 29.74
CA TYR A 313 -16.27 -19.46 28.48
C TYR A 313 -15.18 -19.98 27.54
N VAL A 314 -14.08 -19.26 27.38
CA VAL A 314 -12.97 -19.66 26.50
C VAL A 314 -12.33 -20.97 26.97
N LEU A 315 -12.11 -21.13 28.26
CA LEU A 315 -11.45 -22.31 28.85
C LEU A 315 -12.36 -23.52 29.04
N ASN A 316 -13.70 -23.35 29.00
CA ASN A 316 -14.60 -24.49 29.04
C ASN A 316 -14.49 -25.26 27.73
N ASP A 317 -14.16 -26.55 27.77
CA ASP A 317 -14.01 -27.41 26.60
C ASP A 317 -15.34 -27.77 25.91
N GLU A 318 -16.46 -27.56 26.57
CA GLU A 318 -17.78 -27.82 26.02
C GLU A 318 -18.09 -26.92 24.82
N GLY A 319 -18.63 -27.54 23.76
CA GLY A 319 -19.06 -26.84 22.54
C GLY A 319 -17.94 -26.55 21.52
N TYR A 320 -16.70 -26.98 21.77
CA TYR A 320 -15.67 -26.90 20.75
C TYR A 320 -15.81 -27.99 19.69
N GLU A 321 -15.77 -27.57 18.44
CA GLU A 321 -15.59 -28.45 17.28
C GLU A 321 -14.12 -28.52 16.92
N TRP A 322 -13.55 -29.73 16.86
CA TRP A 322 -12.18 -29.96 16.45
C TRP A 322 -12.09 -30.12 14.93
N LEU A 323 -11.25 -29.33 14.29
CA LEU A 323 -10.90 -29.42 12.88
C LEU A 323 -9.47 -29.99 12.78
N GLY A 324 -9.34 -31.31 12.95
CA GLY A 324 -8.04 -31.98 13.13
C GLY A 324 -7.52 -31.86 14.58
N GLU A 325 -6.23 -32.20 14.79
CA GLU A 325 -5.61 -32.23 16.14
C GLU A 325 -5.10 -30.88 16.61
N GLU A 326 -4.94 -29.92 15.70
CA GLU A 326 -4.22 -28.67 15.95
C GLU A 326 -5.12 -27.42 15.98
N TYR A 327 -6.42 -27.58 15.76
CA TYR A 327 -7.34 -26.45 15.66
C TYR A 327 -8.72 -26.80 16.17
N LYS A 328 -9.26 -25.94 17.03
CA LYS A 328 -10.66 -26.04 17.50
C LYS A 328 -11.32 -24.67 17.53
N LEU A 329 -12.63 -24.66 17.33
CA LEU A 329 -13.43 -23.43 17.40
C LEU A 329 -14.78 -23.68 18.05
N LYS A 330 -15.38 -22.63 18.58
CA LYS A 330 -16.78 -22.57 19.03
C LYS A 330 -17.32 -21.15 18.91
N SER A 331 -18.62 -21.01 18.87
CA SER A 331 -19.26 -19.70 18.92
C SER A 331 -20.52 -19.70 19.77
N ARG A 332 -20.93 -18.51 20.15
CA ARG A 332 -22.23 -18.27 20.79
C ARG A 332 -22.78 -16.90 20.37
N ARG A 333 -24.10 -16.78 20.35
CA ARG A 333 -24.79 -15.49 20.34
C ARG A 333 -24.91 -15.01 21.78
N CYS A 334 -24.39 -13.84 22.08
CA CYS A 334 -24.33 -13.33 23.45
C CYS A 334 -24.59 -11.83 23.45
N PRO A 335 -25.79 -11.39 23.87
CA PRO A 335 -26.03 -9.97 24.10
C PRO A 335 -25.04 -9.44 25.14
N ARG A 336 -24.38 -8.32 24.84
CA ARG A 336 -23.39 -7.71 25.72
C ARG A 336 -23.75 -6.25 26.03
N THR A 337 -23.53 -5.86 27.27
CA THR A 337 -23.63 -4.45 27.67
C THR A 337 -22.31 -3.74 27.43
N ILE A 338 -22.33 -2.70 26.61
CA ILE A 338 -21.18 -1.85 26.32
C ILE A 338 -21.36 -0.47 26.95
N LEU A 339 -20.24 0.19 27.25
CA LEU A 339 -20.21 1.58 27.73
C LEU A 339 -19.95 2.52 26.55
N VAL A 340 -20.87 3.42 26.32
CA VAL A 340 -20.81 4.39 25.21
C VAL A 340 -20.79 5.81 25.80
N THR A 341 -19.97 6.68 25.23
CA THR A 341 -19.91 8.09 25.60
C THR A 341 -21.07 8.85 24.96
N SER A 342 -21.95 9.40 25.77
CA SER A 342 -23.05 10.25 25.32
C SER A 342 -22.55 11.60 24.79
N VAL A 343 -23.42 12.35 24.13
CA VAL A 343 -23.14 13.74 23.66
C VAL A 343 -22.70 14.66 24.81
N SER A 344 -23.22 14.42 26.02
CA SER A 344 -22.83 15.16 27.22
C SER A 344 -21.51 14.69 27.87
N GLY A 345 -20.78 13.73 27.25
CA GLY A 345 -19.53 13.17 27.79
C GLY A 345 -19.72 12.10 28.87
N LYS A 346 -20.95 11.80 29.30
CA LYS A 346 -21.23 10.77 30.31
C LYS A 346 -21.23 9.37 29.65
N LYS A 347 -20.69 8.38 30.39
CA LYS A 347 -20.76 6.97 30.02
C LYS A 347 -22.16 6.42 30.30
N ILE A 348 -22.81 5.89 29.25
CA ILE A 348 -24.12 5.25 29.29
C ILE A 348 -23.99 3.79 28.88
N LYS A 349 -24.79 2.91 29.50
CA LYS A 349 -24.87 1.51 29.13
C LYS A 349 -25.75 1.32 27.91
N LYS A 350 -25.28 0.58 26.92
CA LYS A 350 -26.03 0.17 25.74
C LYS A 350 -25.92 -1.34 25.59
N GLN A 351 -27.01 -1.99 25.19
CA GLN A 351 -27.00 -3.41 24.89
C GLN A 351 -26.78 -3.59 23.39
N VAL A 352 -25.94 -4.53 23.02
CA VAL A 352 -25.67 -4.93 21.64
C VAL A 352 -25.81 -6.43 21.51
N ASP A 353 -26.45 -6.87 20.45
CA ASP A 353 -26.45 -8.26 20.07
C ASP A 353 -25.17 -8.53 19.28
N GLU A 354 -24.41 -9.52 19.72
CA GLU A 354 -23.17 -9.90 19.07
C GLU A 354 -22.96 -11.41 19.08
N LYS A 355 -22.21 -11.88 18.10
CA LYS A 355 -21.69 -13.25 18.01
C LYS A 355 -20.25 -13.23 18.49
N GLN A 356 -19.92 -14.15 19.40
CA GLN A 356 -18.60 -14.38 19.96
C GLN A 356 -18.04 -15.66 19.35
N VAL A 357 -16.98 -15.55 18.54
CA VAL A 357 -16.29 -16.66 17.91
C VAL A 357 -14.95 -16.86 18.58
N VAL A 358 -14.73 -18.02 19.18
CA VAL A 358 -13.47 -18.39 19.84
C VAL A 358 -12.82 -19.51 19.06
N PHE A 359 -11.54 -19.40 18.82
CA PHE A 359 -10.75 -20.46 18.24
C PHE A 359 -9.41 -20.63 18.96
N TRP A 360 -8.91 -21.84 18.94
CA TRP A 360 -7.59 -22.20 19.42
C TRP A 360 -6.76 -22.83 18.32
N SER A 361 -5.46 -22.54 18.32
CA SER A 361 -4.53 -23.12 17.36
C SER A 361 -3.23 -23.49 18.05
N ALA A 362 -2.76 -24.73 17.82
CA ALA A 362 -1.48 -25.23 18.32
C ALA A 362 -0.30 -24.34 17.87
N LYS A 363 -0.34 -23.85 16.62
CA LYS A 363 0.67 -22.90 16.09
C LYS A 363 0.72 -21.62 16.91
N TYR A 364 -0.44 -21.04 17.22
CA TYR A 364 -0.51 -19.82 18.04
C TYR A 364 -0.17 -20.07 19.49
N ALA A 365 -0.52 -21.23 20.06
CA ALA A 365 -0.12 -21.63 21.39
C ALA A 365 1.41 -21.71 21.52
N LYS A 366 2.07 -22.36 20.57
CA LYS A 366 3.54 -22.44 20.54
C LYS A 366 4.20 -21.05 20.45
N ARG A 367 3.65 -20.16 19.63
CA ARG A 367 4.15 -18.78 19.52
C ARG A 367 3.94 -18.01 20.82
N ALA A 368 2.74 -18.06 21.39
CA ALA A 368 2.41 -17.36 22.63
C ALA A 368 3.28 -17.84 23.80
N LYS A 369 3.54 -19.16 23.90
CA LYS A 369 4.47 -19.74 24.87
C LYS A 369 5.88 -19.19 24.69
N ALA A 370 6.43 -19.16 23.49
CA ALA A 370 7.77 -18.62 23.22
C ALA A 370 7.87 -17.11 23.59
N GLU A 371 6.86 -16.31 23.22
CA GLU A 371 6.78 -14.88 23.59
C GLU A 371 6.70 -14.69 25.11
N ARG A 372 5.92 -15.51 25.82
CA ARG A 372 5.82 -15.50 27.28
C ARG A 372 7.15 -15.89 27.93
N GLU A 373 7.80 -16.96 27.48
CA GLU A 373 9.09 -17.40 28.00
C GLU A 373 10.16 -16.31 27.84
N ALA A 374 10.21 -15.65 26.68
CA ALA A 374 11.12 -14.51 26.46
C ALA A 374 10.81 -13.32 27.38
N ALA A 375 9.54 -13.03 27.63
CA ALA A 375 9.13 -11.98 28.57
C ALA A 375 9.45 -12.35 30.02
N LEU A 376 9.28 -13.61 30.41
CA LEU A 376 9.62 -14.11 31.74
C LEU A 376 11.14 -14.09 31.97
N ALA A 377 11.97 -14.41 30.97
CA ALA A 377 13.41 -14.29 31.09
C ALA A 377 13.81 -12.84 31.42
N LYS A 378 13.26 -11.86 30.69
CA LYS A 378 13.44 -10.43 31.00
C LYS A 378 12.87 -10.03 32.35
N ALA A 379 11.74 -10.61 32.77
CA ALA A 379 11.14 -10.33 34.07
C ALA A 379 12.00 -10.81 35.23
N ARG A 380 12.64 -11.98 35.09
CA ARG A 380 13.60 -12.51 36.08
C ARG A 380 14.84 -11.62 36.15
N ASP A 381 15.36 -11.18 35.03
CA ASP A 381 16.50 -10.26 35.01
C ASP A 381 16.14 -8.89 35.58
N LEU A 382 14.95 -8.36 35.28
CA LEU A 382 14.42 -7.15 35.88
C LEU A 382 14.29 -7.29 37.41
N ALA A 383 13.81 -8.42 37.89
CA ALA A 383 13.69 -8.69 39.34
C ALA A 383 15.07 -8.77 40.03
N ALA A 384 16.08 -9.31 39.32
CA ALA A 384 17.44 -9.40 39.83
C ALA A 384 18.20 -8.06 39.77
N ASN A 385 17.97 -7.26 38.72
CA ASN A 385 18.72 -6.04 38.41
C ASN A 385 17.79 -4.84 38.09
N PRO A 386 16.98 -4.34 39.03
CA PRO A 386 15.99 -3.30 38.77
C PRO A 386 16.57 -2.00 38.17
N GLY A 387 17.78 -1.60 38.65
CA GLY A 387 18.42 -0.35 38.20
C GLY A 387 18.96 -0.34 36.78
N SER A 388 18.98 -1.49 36.09
CA SER A 388 19.44 -1.56 34.68
C SER A 388 18.30 -1.42 33.68
N TYR A 389 17.05 -1.29 34.12
CA TYR A 389 15.87 -1.29 33.28
C TYR A 389 15.10 0.02 33.33
N THR A 390 14.58 0.42 32.19
CA THR A 390 13.61 1.51 32.03
C THR A 390 12.24 0.94 31.64
N ARG A 391 11.21 1.79 31.62
CA ARG A 391 9.87 1.39 31.17
C ARG A 391 9.89 0.82 29.76
N THR A 392 10.73 1.35 28.88
CA THR A 392 10.86 0.90 27.50
C THR A 392 11.55 -0.47 27.39
N THR A 393 12.66 -0.67 28.11
CA THR A 393 13.41 -1.94 28.08
C THR A 393 12.71 -3.08 28.82
N SER A 394 11.88 -2.77 29.81
CA SER A 394 11.09 -3.75 30.56
C SER A 394 9.68 -3.98 29.99
N TYR A 395 9.37 -3.41 28.83
CA TYR A 395 8.06 -3.58 28.19
C TYR A 395 7.70 -5.06 28.02
N GLY A 396 6.46 -5.41 28.43
CA GLY A 396 5.96 -6.79 28.42
C GLY A 396 6.49 -7.68 29.57
N ALA A 397 7.63 -7.39 30.14
CA ALA A 397 8.21 -8.14 31.26
C ALA A 397 7.72 -7.63 32.61
N ALA A 398 7.56 -6.32 32.76
CA ALA A 398 7.17 -5.67 34.02
C ALA A 398 5.82 -6.15 34.58
N LYS A 399 4.91 -6.62 33.72
CA LYS A 399 3.61 -7.17 34.15
C LYS A 399 3.71 -8.44 35.00
N TYR A 400 4.79 -9.23 34.81
CA TYR A 400 5.05 -10.46 35.57
C TYR A 400 5.80 -10.22 36.88
N VAL A 401 6.18 -8.97 37.19
CA VAL A 401 6.93 -8.65 38.43
C VAL A 401 6.01 -7.86 39.35
N LYS A 402 5.79 -8.39 40.55
CA LYS A 402 4.99 -7.72 41.58
C LYS A 402 5.69 -6.45 42.08
N LYS A 403 4.93 -5.35 42.21
CA LYS A 403 5.37 -4.06 42.79
C LYS A 403 6.43 -3.28 41.96
N VAL A 404 6.42 -3.37 40.65
CA VAL A 404 7.22 -2.47 39.79
C VAL A 404 6.44 -1.18 39.54
N GLU A 405 7.01 -0.05 39.94
CA GLU A 405 6.48 1.28 39.63
C GLU A 405 7.51 2.07 38.82
N PHE A 406 7.04 2.82 37.82
CA PHE A 406 7.87 3.66 36.98
C PHE A 406 7.52 5.13 37.14
N ASP A 407 8.53 5.97 37.14
CA ASP A 407 8.35 7.40 36.97
C ASP A 407 7.69 7.69 35.60
N LYS A 408 6.69 8.58 35.61
CA LYS A 408 5.91 8.87 34.40
C LYS A 408 6.67 9.73 33.36
N GLU A 409 7.64 10.51 33.81
CA GLU A 409 8.40 11.44 32.98
C GLU A 409 9.73 10.84 32.53
N THR A 410 10.46 10.20 33.45
CA THR A 410 11.80 9.65 33.16
C THR A 410 11.77 8.20 32.70
N GLY A 411 10.72 7.45 33.07
CA GLY A 411 10.62 6.01 32.79
C GLY A 411 11.49 5.15 33.72
N GLU A 412 12.06 5.73 34.78
CA GLU A 412 12.89 5.02 35.76
C GLU A 412 12.05 4.21 36.73
N ILE A 413 12.66 3.15 37.32
CA ILE A 413 11.99 2.30 38.30
C ILE A 413 12.08 2.97 39.68
N LEU A 414 10.92 3.25 40.31
CA LEU A 414 10.81 3.93 41.58
C LEU A 414 11.02 3.03 42.79
N THR A 415 10.89 1.71 42.67
CA THR A 415 10.88 0.73 43.75
C THR A 415 12.18 -0.04 43.91
N ALA A 416 13.33 0.63 43.78
CA ALA A 416 14.67 0.00 43.80
C ALA A 416 15.06 -0.69 45.14
N SER A 417 14.28 -0.54 46.20
CA SER A 417 14.60 -1.09 47.52
C SER A 417 13.75 -2.29 47.98
N SER A 418 12.80 -2.76 47.17
CA SER A 418 11.95 -3.91 47.51
C SER A 418 12.35 -5.14 46.71
N VAL A 419 12.31 -6.31 47.32
CA VAL A 419 12.49 -7.59 46.62
C VAL A 419 11.37 -7.77 45.64
N LEU A 420 11.71 -7.78 44.33
CA LEU A 420 10.77 -7.98 43.24
C LEU A 420 10.61 -9.48 42.99
N ASN A 421 9.38 -9.98 43.05
CA ASN A 421 9.07 -11.39 42.83
C ASN A 421 8.24 -11.59 41.57
N ILE A 422 8.43 -12.71 40.89
CA ILE A 422 7.60 -13.12 39.78
C ILE A 422 6.20 -13.50 40.26
N ASP A 423 5.18 -13.09 39.53
CA ASP A 423 3.78 -13.44 39.76
C ASP A 423 3.43 -14.76 39.10
N GLU A 424 3.73 -15.87 39.79
CA GLU A 424 3.52 -17.22 39.26
C GLU A 424 2.03 -17.53 38.98
N ASP A 425 1.10 -16.92 39.72
CA ASP A 425 -0.33 -17.12 39.52
C ASP A 425 -0.77 -16.49 38.17
N LEU A 426 -0.28 -15.27 37.88
CA LEU A 426 -0.50 -14.62 36.59
C LEU A 426 0.11 -15.42 35.44
N VAL A 427 1.32 -16.00 35.68
CA VAL A 427 1.97 -16.82 34.66
C VAL A 427 1.12 -18.03 34.30
N LYS A 428 0.60 -18.77 35.28
CA LYS A 428 -0.28 -19.94 35.08
C LYS A 428 -1.59 -19.55 34.38
N GLU A 429 -2.20 -18.43 34.79
CA GLU A 429 -3.42 -17.93 34.18
C GLU A 429 -3.21 -17.59 32.70
N GLU A 430 -2.10 -16.93 32.34
CA GLU A 430 -1.79 -16.61 30.94
C GLU A 430 -1.38 -17.85 30.13
N GLU A 431 -0.75 -18.85 30.76
CA GLU A 431 -0.40 -20.11 30.10
C GLU A 431 -1.65 -20.89 29.66
N ALA A 432 -2.66 -20.95 30.51
CA ALA A 432 -3.92 -21.59 30.17
C ALA A 432 -4.63 -20.96 28.94
N LEU A 433 -4.33 -19.68 28.66
CA LEU A 433 -4.92 -18.94 27.54
C LEU A 433 -4.05 -18.92 26.29
N ASP A 434 -2.91 -19.65 26.27
CA ASP A 434 -2.06 -19.72 25.09
C ASP A 434 -2.77 -20.36 23.90
N GLY A 435 -2.72 -19.69 22.75
CA GLY A 435 -3.30 -20.16 21.50
C GLY A 435 -4.77 -19.80 21.30
N TYR A 436 -5.44 -19.26 22.32
CA TYR A 436 -6.83 -18.83 22.19
C TYR A 436 -6.96 -17.41 21.64
N TYR A 437 -7.89 -17.25 20.71
CA TYR A 437 -8.31 -15.99 20.13
C TYR A 437 -9.84 -15.87 20.19
N MET A 438 -10.31 -14.64 20.33
CA MET A 438 -11.73 -14.36 20.34
C MET A 438 -12.05 -13.19 19.42
N LEU A 439 -13.09 -13.37 18.61
CA LEU A 439 -13.64 -12.34 17.72
C LEU A 439 -15.06 -11.99 18.19
N LEU A 440 -15.37 -10.71 18.09
CA LEU A 440 -16.70 -10.15 18.28
C LEU A 440 -17.23 -9.67 16.94
N THR A 441 -18.47 -10.00 16.61
CA THR A 441 -19.05 -9.59 15.35
C THR A 441 -20.55 -9.32 15.45
N SER A 442 -21.02 -8.37 14.62
CA SER A 442 -22.45 -8.16 14.38
C SER A 442 -23.04 -9.13 13.34
N GLU A 443 -22.21 -9.92 12.67
CA GLU A 443 -22.60 -10.81 11.57
C GLU A 443 -23.12 -12.15 12.13
N MET A 444 -24.37 -12.13 12.64
CA MET A 444 -24.96 -13.24 13.40
C MET A 444 -25.08 -14.53 12.61
N ASP A 445 -25.46 -14.42 11.34
CA ASP A 445 -25.79 -15.57 10.48
C ASP A 445 -24.61 -16.02 9.61
N THR A 446 -23.49 -15.28 9.66
CA THR A 446 -22.29 -15.67 8.93
C THR A 446 -21.61 -16.87 9.60
N PRO A 447 -21.22 -17.92 8.86
CA PRO A 447 -20.49 -19.07 9.38
C PRO A 447 -19.17 -18.66 10.09
N ASP A 448 -18.79 -19.42 11.11
CA ASP A 448 -17.63 -19.11 11.96
C ASP A 448 -16.31 -19.11 11.19
N ASP A 449 -16.13 -20.05 10.26
CA ASP A 449 -14.99 -20.12 9.37
C ASP A 449 -14.85 -18.85 8.53
N LYS A 450 -15.94 -18.31 8.01
CA LYS A 450 -15.97 -17.06 7.26
C LYS A 450 -15.61 -15.84 8.11
N ILE A 451 -16.12 -15.79 9.36
CA ILE A 451 -15.75 -14.73 10.32
C ILE A 451 -14.24 -14.77 10.59
N ILE A 452 -13.69 -15.96 10.80
CA ILE A 452 -12.26 -16.13 11.05
C ILE A 452 -11.43 -15.76 9.81
N ASP A 453 -11.88 -16.12 8.60
CA ASP A 453 -11.20 -15.76 7.36
C ASP A 453 -11.23 -14.25 7.11
N MET A 454 -12.34 -13.56 7.39
CA MET A 454 -12.41 -12.11 7.38
C MET A 454 -11.35 -11.50 8.29
N TYR A 455 -11.25 -11.98 9.54
CA TYR A 455 -10.25 -11.47 10.48
C TYR A 455 -8.81 -11.81 10.06
N ARG A 456 -8.58 -13.02 9.54
CA ARG A 456 -7.27 -13.41 9.01
C ARG A 456 -6.79 -12.47 7.91
N GLY A 457 -7.68 -11.87 7.13
CA GLY A 457 -7.32 -10.88 6.11
C GLY A 457 -6.63 -9.62 6.66
N LEU A 458 -6.69 -9.37 7.97
CA LEU A 458 -6.06 -8.20 8.61
C LEU A 458 -4.53 -8.15 8.41
N TRP A 459 -3.85 -9.30 8.23
CA TRP A 459 -2.42 -9.34 7.94
C TRP A 459 -2.02 -8.49 6.71
N ARG A 460 -2.93 -8.28 5.76
CA ARG A 460 -2.69 -7.49 4.54
C ARG A 460 -2.42 -6.02 4.84
N ILE A 461 -3.07 -5.47 5.89
CA ILE A 461 -2.79 -4.08 6.29
C ILE A 461 -1.47 -3.99 7.05
N GLU A 462 -1.14 -4.99 7.88
CA GLU A 462 0.17 -5.08 8.54
C GLU A 462 1.31 -5.16 7.50
N GLU A 463 1.11 -5.97 6.44
CA GLU A 463 2.04 -6.05 5.32
C GLU A 463 2.17 -4.71 4.58
N SER A 464 1.07 -4.00 4.36
CA SER A 464 1.08 -2.66 3.75
C SER A 464 1.85 -1.65 4.58
N PHE A 465 1.74 -1.70 5.90
CA PHE A 465 2.59 -0.92 6.80
C PHE A 465 4.06 -1.33 6.73
N LYS A 466 4.35 -2.62 6.60
CA LYS A 466 5.72 -3.10 6.38
C LYS A 466 6.26 -2.53 5.07
N ILE A 467 5.53 -2.63 3.96
CA ILE A 467 5.93 -2.08 2.66
C ILE A 467 6.20 -0.58 2.77
N THR A 468 5.31 0.20 3.38
CA THR A 468 5.54 1.65 3.52
C THR A 468 6.77 1.98 4.36
N LYS A 469 7.10 1.17 5.36
CA LYS A 469 8.24 1.39 6.26
C LYS A 469 9.56 0.89 5.71
N SER A 470 9.59 -0.23 4.99
CA SER A 470 10.79 -0.86 4.45
C SER A 470 11.01 -0.55 2.97
N GLU A 471 10.08 -0.96 2.11
CA GLU A 471 10.26 -0.85 0.66
C GLU A 471 10.14 0.62 0.18
N LEU A 472 9.16 1.34 0.70
CA LEU A 472 8.95 2.74 0.36
C LEU A 472 9.73 3.71 1.27
N GLU A 473 10.44 3.24 2.27
CA GLU A 473 11.22 4.06 3.20
C GLU A 473 10.49 5.35 3.65
N ALA A 474 9.20 5.20 4.02
CA ALA A 474 8.41 6.37 4.45
C ALA A 474 8.95 7.02 5.73
N ARG A 475 9.94 6.41 6.35
CA ARG A 475 10.66 6.89 7.54
C ARG A 475 12.16 6.62 7.41
N PRO A 476 13.05 7.44 8.01
CA PRO A 476 12.71 8.69 8.72
C PRO A 476 12.11 9.75 7.78
N VAL A 477 11.24 10.61 8.35
CA VAL A 477 10.59 11.69 7.59
C VAL A 477 11.48 12.91 7.60
N TYR A 478 11.79 13.45 6.42
CA TYR A 478 12.71 14.58 6.23
C TYR A 478 12.00 15.91 5.91
N VAL A 479 10.74 16.05 6.30
CA VAL A 479 9.96 17.29 6.17
C VAL A 479 9.33 17.63 7.52
N TRP A 480 9.15 18.92 7.82
CA TRP A 480 8.89 19.38 9.17
C TRP A 480 7.57 20.14 9.34
N THR A 481 7.09 20.83 8.29
CA THR A 481 5.80 21.51 8.34
C THR A 481 4.67 20.50 8.20
N ARG A 482 3.53 20.78 8.80
CA ARG A 482 2.38 19.88 8.75
C ARG A 482 1.96 19.58 7.32
N GLU A 483 1.86 20.61 6.48
CA GLU A 483 1.48 20.46 5.06
C GLU A 483 2.45 19.55 4.30
N HIS A 484 3.76 19.70 4.55
CA HIS A 484 4.75 18.86 3.87
C HIS A 484 4.77 17.43 4.41
N ILE A 485 4.45 17.21 5.69
CA ILE A 485 4.28 15.88 6.28
C ILE A 485 3.07 15.20 5.64
N GLU A 486 1.93 15.88 5.57
CA GLU A 486 0.71 15.37 4.93
C GLU A 486 0.96 15.01 3.46
N ALA A 487 1.65 15.88 2.70
CA ALA A 487 2.00 15.63 1.30
C ALA A 487 3.00 14.47 1.13
N HIS A 488 3.95 14.30 2.07
CA HIS A 488 4.86 13.17 2.08
C HIS A 488 4.09 11.84 2.21
N PHE A 489 3.17 11.76 3.17
CA PHE A 489 2.37 10.55 3.36
C PHE A 489 1.35 10.34 2.23
N LEU A 490 0.84 11.41 1.61
CA LEU A 490 0.05 11.30 0.38
C LEU A 490 0.86 10.66 -0.76
N THR A 491 2.12 11.07 -0.92
CA THR A 491 3.03 10.46 -1.90
C THR A 491 3.24 8.96 -1.61
N CYS A 492 3.44 8.60 -0.33
CA CYS A 492 3.57 7.19 0.08
C CYS A 492 2.27 6.39 -0.12
N PHE A 493 1.13 7.00 0.15
CA PHE A 493 -0.19 6.40 -0.08
C PHE A 493 -0.43 6.12 -1.57
N ILE A 494 -0.12 7.08 -2.45
CA ILE A 494 -0.21 6.88 -3.91
C ILE A 494 0.74 5.76 -4.34
N ALA A 495 2.01 5.79 -3.90
CA ALA A 495 2.99 4.76 -4.21
C ALA A 495 2.54 3.35 -3.75
N LEU A 496 2.03 3.23 -2.52
CA LEU A 496 1.47 1.98 -2.00
C LEU A 496 0.29 1.52 -2.86
N THR A 497 -0.61 2.41 -3.23
CA THR A 497 -1.77 2.08 -4.06
C THR A 497 -1.35 1.55 -5.44
N LEU A 498 -0.39 2.22 -6.11
CA LEU A 498 0.12 1.76 -7.41
C LEU A 498 0.79 0.39 -7.30
N SER A 499 1.58 0.16 -6.22
CA SER A 499 2.24 -1.13 -6.02
C SER A 499 1.25 -2.27 -5.75
N ARG A 500 0.20 -2.03 -4.96
CA ARG A 500 -0.85 -3.02 -4.70
C ARG A 500 -1.69 -3.33 -5.93
N ILE A 501 -1.98 -2.34 -6.77
CA ILE A 501 -2.66 -2.57 -8.06
C ILE A 501 -1.78 -3.41 -8.99
N LEU A 502 -0.48 -3.15 -9.06
CA LEU A 502 0.43 -3.95 -9.88
C LEU A 502 0.54 -5.39 -9.36
N GLU A 503 0.64 -5.57 -8.06
CA GLU A 503 0.65 -6.88 -7.42
C GLU A 503 -0.65 -7.67 -7.71
N MET A 504 -1.80 -7.01 -7.65
CA MET A 504 -3.09 -7.58 -8.03
C MET A 504 -3.13 -7.97 -9.52
N LYS A 505 -2.63 -7.12 -10.43
CA LYS A 505 -2.52 -7.43 -11.87
C LYS A 505 -1.64 -8.65 -12.13
N LEU A 506 -0.67 -8.93 -11.26
CA LEU A 506 0.20 -10.11 -11.29
C LEU A 506 -0.39 -11.31 -10.52
N ALA A 507 -1.68 -11.26 -10.16
CA ALA A 507 -2.36 -12.30 -9.37
C ALA A 507 -1.60 -12.69 -8.10
N HIS A 508 -0.93 -11.74 -7.45
CA HIS A 508 -0.12 -11.91 -6.23
C HIS A 508 1.01 -12.97 -6.36
N LYS A 509 1.49 -13.22 -7.57
CA LYS A 509 2.58 -14.16 -7.86
C LYS A 509 3.90 -13.75 -7.20
N TYR A 510 4.15 -12.46 -7.06
CA TYR A 510 5.36 -11.88 -6.51
C TYR A 510 5.03 -10.92 -5.35
N SER A 511 5.93 -10.86 -4.36
CA SER A 511 5.84 -9.84 -3.31
C SER A 511 6.13 -8.44 -3.89
N THR A 512 5.57 -7.40 -3.25
CA THR A 512 5.85 -6.01 -3.64
C THR A 512 7.35 -5.72 -3.70
N GLY A 513 8.14 -6.15 -2.71
CA GLY A 513 9.59 -5.94 -2.71
C GLY A 513 10.27 -6.55 -3.93
N LYS A 514 9.87 -7.76 -4.36
CA LYS A 514 10.43 -8.40 -5.55
C LYS A 514 10.06 -7.66 -6.84
N ILE A 515 8.83 -7.15 -6.93
CA ILE A 515 8.37 -6.32 -8.05
C ILE A 515 9.21 -5.03 -8.13
N LEU A 516 9.36 -4.31 -7.01
CA LEU A 516 10.12 -3.06 -6.95
C LEU A 516 11.59 -3.27 -7.26
N GLU A 517 12.20 -4.34 -6.72
CA GLU A 517 13.59 -4.72 -7.01
C GLU A 517 13.82 -4.95 -8.51
N SER A 518 12.94 -5.71 -9.17
CA SER A 518 13.06 -6.01 -10.60
C SER A 518 12.88 -4.74 -11.45
N LEU A 519 11.88 -3.89 -11.14
CA LEU A 519 11.64 -2.64 -11.85
C LEU A 519 12.76 -1.60 -11.62
N SER A 520 13.39 -1.56 -10.44
CA SER A 520 14.53 -0.68 -10.19
C SER A 520 15.75 -1.06 -11.02
N LYS A 521 15.95 -2.35 -11.29
CA LYS A 521 17.02 -2.88 -12.16
C LYS A 521 16.76 -2.72 -13.65
N ALA A 522 15.52 -2.40 -14.06
CA ALA A 522 15.17 -2.15 -15.47
C ALA A 522 15.73 -0.81 -15.96
N GLU A 523 17.03 -0.66 -15.84
CA GLU A 523 17.81 0.52 -16.26
C GLU A 523 18.32 0.38 -17.69
N CYS A 524 18.69 1.51 -18.26
CA CYS A 524 19.35 1.58 -19.57
C CYS A 524 20.41 2.67 -19.58
N SER A 525 21.43 2.48 -20.39
CA SER A 525 22.49 3.47 -20.59
C SER A 525 22.43 4.07 -21.98
N LEU A 526 22.62 5.39 -22.08
CA LEU A 526 22.70 6.09 -23.34
C LEU A 526 23.97 5.66 -24.09
N LEU A 527 23.78 5.20 -25.31
CA LEU A 527 24.82 5.02 -26.33
C LEU A 527 24.90 6.22 -27.26
N GLN A 528 25.61 6.09 -28.36
CA GLN A 528 25.67 7.12 -29.41
C GLN A 528 24.31 7.26 -30.12
N GLN A 529 24.07 8.41 -30.75
CA GLN A 529 22.94 8.68 -31.65
C GLN A 529 21.54 8.46 -31.01
N ASN A 530 21.38 8.74 -29.72
CA ASN A 530 20.10 8.55 -28.99
C ASN A 530 19.62 7.10 -28.91
N TYR A 531 20.52 6.12 -28.98
CA TYR A 531 20.25 4.74 -28.65
C TYR A 531 20.51 4.48 -27.17
N TYR A 532 19.70 3.60 -26.59
CA TYR A 532 19.81 3.13 -25.20
C TYR A 532 19.97 1.62 -25.20
N ILE A 533 20.88 1.10 -24.37
CA ILE A 533 21.07 -0.33 -24.16
C ILE A 533 20.51 -0.73 -22.80
N PHE A 534 19.75 -1.82 -22.81
CA PHE A 534 19.16 -2.48 -21.64
C PHE A 534 19.95 -3.78 -21.40
N ASP A 535 20.33 -4.05 -20.17
CA ASP A 535 21.18 -5.19 -19.78
C ASP A 535 20.56 -6.08 -18.70
N TYR A 536 19.32 -5.78 -18.29
CA TYR A 536 18.60 -6.58 -17.30
C TYR A 536 17.19 -6.95 -17.78
N TYR A 537 16.86 -8.23 -17.66
CA TYR A 537 15.55 -8.80 -17.94
C TYR A 537 15.38 -10.13 -17.19
N ASP A 538 14.35 -10.23 -16.34
CA ASP A 538 14.03 -11.42 -15.58
C ASP A 538 12.56 -11.85 -15.78
N GLU A 539 12.14 -12.94 -15.14
CA GLU A 539 10.76 -13.43 -15.25
C GLU A 539 9.74 -12.45 -14.66
N VAL A 540 10.12 -11.67 -13.65
CA VAL A 540 9.25 -10.65 -13.05
C VAL A 540 8.96 -9.55 -14.06
N LEU A 541 9.98 -9.04 -14.75
CA LEU A 541 9.82 -8.04 -15.82
C LEU A 541 9.02 -8.59 -17.01
N LYS A 542 9.18 -9.88 -17.32
CA LYS A 542 8.38 -10.54 -18.34
C LYS A 542 6.90 -10.50 -17.99
N ASP A 543 6.55 -10.97 -16.80
CA ASP A 543 5.16 -11.04 -16.35
C ASP A 543 4.56 -9.62 -16.19
N ILE A 544 5.34 -8.65 -15.69
CA ILE A 544 4.93 -7.23 -15.65
C ILE A 544 4.68 -6.70 -17.05
N GLY A 545 5.54 -7.05 -18.01
CA GLY A 545 5.40 -6.67 -19.42
C GLY A 545 4.11 -7.19 -20.02
N GLU A 546 3.79 -8.47 -19.80
CA GLU A 546 2.55 -9.10 -20.25
C GLU A 546 1.33 -8.44 -19.61
N ALA A 547 1.34 -8.22 -18.29
CA ALA A 547 0.23 -7.60 -17.54
C ALA A 547 0.00 -6.11 -17.89
N SER A 548 1.06 -5.40 -18.29
CA SER A 548 1.01 -3.96 -18.59
C SER A 548 0.99 -3.64 -20.09
N GLY A 549 1.26 -4.61 -20.97
CA GLY A 549 1.42 -4.41 -22.40
C GLY A 549 2.71 -3.65 -22.76
N ILE A 550 3.76 -3.75 -21.92
CA ILE A 550 5.04 -3.08 -22.12
C ILE A 550 6.10 -4.15 -22.41
N ASP A 551 6.75 -4.04 -23.56
CA ASP A 551 7.86 -4.93 -23.88
C ASP A 551 9.15 -4.48 -23.15
N PHE A 552 9.60 -5.24 -22.16
CA PHE A 552 10.87 -5.01 -21.45
C PHE A 552 12.03 -5.84 -22.02
N SER A 553 11.78 -6.75 -22.96
CA SER A 553 12.76 -7.69 -23.48
C SER A 553 13.71 -7.09 -24.53
N LYS A 554 13.31 -5.99 -25.15
CA LYS A 554 14.07 -5.37 -26.24
C LYS A 554 15.35 -4.71 -25.74
N ARG A 555 16.51 -5.28 -26.10
CA ARG A 555 17.83 -4.88 -25.62
C ARG A 555 18.28 -3.49 -26.05
N ILE A 556 17.97 -3.06 -27.28
CA ILE A 556 18.38 -1.75 -27.80
C ILE A 556 17.15 -0.99 -28.29
N ARG A 557 16.97 0.24 -27.81
CA ARG A 557 15.89 1.14 -28.21
C ARG A 557 16.42 2.51 -28.55
N THR A 558 15.81 3.17 -29.50
CA THR A 558 15.99 4.60 -29.73
C THR A 558 15.20 5.40 -28.67
N LEU A 559 15.62 6.63 -28.38
CA LEU A 559 14.83 7.56 -27.56
C LEU A 559 13.39 7.72 -28.06
N ARG A 560 13.20 7.66 -29.38
CA ARG A 560 11.86 7.74 -30.00
C ARG A 560 10.99 6.55 -29.60
N GLU A 561 11.53 5.34 -29.65
CA GLU A 561 10.80 4.13 -29.26
C GLU A 561 10.46 4.13 -27.75
N ILE A 562 11.40 4.58 -26.89
CA ILE A 562 11.15 4.76 -25.46
C ILE A 562 10.01 5.76 -25.23
N LYS A 563 10.08 6.94 -25.87
CA LYS A 563 9.02 7.95 -25.77
C LYS A 563 7.68 7.47 -26.29
N GLN A 564 7.68 6.64 -27.33
CA GLN A 564 6.46 6.02 -27.86
C GLN A 564 5.87 5.02 -26.87
N ALA A 565 6.67 4.13 -26.30
CA ALA A 565 6.22 3.18 -25.27
C ALA A 565 5.65 3.92 -24.05
N LEU A 566 6.32 4.98 -23.58
CA LEU A 566 5.82 5.83 -22.49
C LEU A 566 4.54 6.61 -22.88
N ALA A 567 4.37 6.98 -24.14
CA ALA A 567 3.12 7.60 -24.61
C ALA A 567 1.95 6.59 -24.64
N GLU A 568 2.24 5.33 -24.90
CA GLU A 568 1.24 4.25 -24.85
C GLU A 568 0.77 3.93 -23.43
N THR A 569 1.60 4.15 -22.40
CA THR A 569 1.15 4.05 -20.99
C THR A 569 0.09 5.10 -20.61
N LYS A 570 -0.11 6.13 -21.44
CA LYS A 570 -1.07 7.22 -21.17
C LYS A 570 -2.45 7.00 -21.81
N LYS A 571 -2.59 5.90 -22.54
CA LYS A 571 -3.84 5.49 -23.19
C LYS A 571 -4.61 4.52 -22.32
#